data_43feb221a0e103cc67049ce282e70557
#
_entry.id   43feb221a0e103cc67049ce282e70557
#
_cell.length_a   1.000
_cell.length_b   1.000
_cell.length_c   1.000
_cell.angle_alpha   90.00
_cell.angle_beta   90.00
_cell.angle_gamma   90.00
#
_symmetry.space_group_name_H-M   'P 1'
#
loop_
_entity.id
_entity.type
_entity.pdbx_description
1 polymer ?
#
loop_
_entity_poly.entity_id
_entity_poly.type
_entity_poly.pdbx_seq_one_letter_code
_entity_poly.pdbx_strand_id
1 'polypeptide(L)'
;MYVNHHFLVDDARFGLLVSAGDLVTATHIPFVLHREPGELGALIAHTPRADGISRRFDGETEMLVVFTGPVAYVSATWYEEPGLPTYNFVAVHAYGRPRAIDSREQALAHLRELVDIHEHANGSAWSLDDAPAGYVDALLPHIAPFELVIERLEGKLKLSQNKSRNDRNEVIRGLRERGHDHDLAIAALMDDFAYASDEGSPILPELSIPASPYPPR
;
A
#
# COMPACT_ATOMS: atom_id res chain seq x y z
N MET A 1 6.69 0.54 -13.33
CA MET A 1 5.44 1.33 -13.28
C MET A 1 4.18 0.45 -13.11
N TYR A 2 4.07 -0.72 -13.76
CA TYR A 2 2.87 -1.57 -13.67
C TYR A 2 2.60 -2.19 -12.29
N VAL A 3 3.63 -2.61 -11.57
CA VAL A 3 3.48 -3.28 -10.25
C VAL A 3 2.90 -2.35 -9.18
N ASN A 4 3.21 -1.05 -9.23
CA ASN A 4 2.77 -0.10 -8.22
C ASN A 4 1.27 0.19 -8.27
N HIS A 5 0.68 0.26 -9.47
CA HIS A 5 -0.74 0.53 -9.63
C HIS A 5 -1.60 -0.69 -9.28
N HIS A 6 -1.22 -1.88 -9.74
CA HIS A 6 -1.96 -3.11 -9.43
C HIS A 6 -1.92 -3.43 -7.94
N PHE A 7 -0.76 -3.29 -7.31
CA PHE A 7 -0.60 -3.54 -5.88
C PHE A 7 -1.46 -2.62 -5.00
N LEU A 8 -1.57 -1.32 -5.35
CA LEU A 8 -2.42 -0.38 -4.63
C LEU A 8 -3.92 -0.62 -4.86
N VAL A 9 -4.30 -1.07 -6.07
CA VAL A 9 -5.71 -1.17 -6.46
C VAL A 9 -6.33 -2.48 -5.96
N ASP A 10 -5.61 -3.59 -6.04
CA ASP A 10 -6.22 -4.91 -5.87
C ASP A 10 -6.03 -5.49 -4.46
N ASP A 11 -4.87 -5.27 -3.80
CA ASP A 11 -4.53 -5.98 -2.56
C ASP A 11 -4.20 -5.10 -1.34
N ALA A 12 -3.91 -3.80 -1.49
CA ALA A 12 -3.39 -2.98 -0.41
C ALA A 12 -4.25 -1.76 -0.09
N ARG A 13 -5.54 -1.97 0.06
CA ARG A 13 -6.49 -0.88 0.41
C ARG A 13 -6.38 -0.45 1.87
N PHE A 14 -5.87 -1.30 2.74
CA PHE A 14 -5.64 -0.98 4.15
C PHE A 14 -4.20 -0.54 4.34
N GLY A 15 -3.99 0.70 4.81
CA GLY A 15 -2.67 1.30 4.91
C GLY A 15 -2.45 2.04 6.22
N LEU A 16 -1.20 2.39 6.48
CA LEU A 16 -0.77 3.20 7.61
C LEU A 16 -0.58 4.65 7.15
N LEU A 17 -1.45 5.57 7.59
CA LEU A 17 -1.27 7.00 7.43
C LEU A 17 -0.33 7.51 8.52
N VAL A 18 0.75 8.18 8.11
CA VAL A 18 1.76 8.76 9.00
C VAL A 18 1.86 10.26 8.75
N SER A 19 1.78 11.04 9.80
CA SER A 19 2.02 12.48 9.79
C SER A 19 3.22 12.82 10.66
N ALA A 20 4.22 13.49 10.08
CA ALA A 20 5.36 14.02 10.78
C ALA A 20 5.09 15.50 11.15
N GLY A 21 5.25 15.84 12.41
CA GLY A 21 5.12 17.19 12.96
C GLY A 21 5.91 17.26 14.26
N ASP A 22 5.48 18.07 15.21
CA ASP A 22 6.11 18.10 16.55
C ASP A 22 6.11 16.72 17.22
N LEU A 23 5.02 15.96 16.95
CA LEU A 23 4.92 14.54 17.28
C LEU A 23 4.56 13.76 16.03
N VAL A 24 5.23 12.62 15.80
CA VAL A 24 4.83 11.66 14.78
C VAL A 24 3.55 10.98 15.24
N THR A 25 2.52 11.03 14.38
CA THR A 25 1.26 10.33 14.61
C THR A 25 1.00 9.36 13.46
N ALA A 26 0.36 8.23 13.77
CA ALA A 26 0.05 7.22 12.77
C ALA A 26 -1.29 6.55 13.08
N THR A 27 -2.04 6.20 12.04
CA THR A 27 -3.29 5.46 12.15
C THR A 27 -3.47 4.53 10.95
N HIS A 28 -4.04 3.34 11.19
CA HIS A 28 -4.36 2.39 10.12
C HIS A 28 -5.80 2.61 9.67
N ILE A 29 -5.99 2.84 8.39
CA ILE A 29 -7.30 3.07 7.78
C ILE A 29 -7.38 2.46 6.38
N PRO A 30 -8.60 2.16 5.88
CA PRO A 30 -8.81 1.81 4.49
C PRO A 30 -8.73 3.04 3.59
N PHE A 31 -8.22 2.83 2.37
CA PHE A 31 -8.12 3.83 1.32
C PHE A 31 -8.84 3.37 0.06
N VAL A 32 -9.39 4.32 -0.68
CA VAL A 32 -9.85 4.14 -2.05
C VAL A 32 -8.90 4.90 -2.97
N LEU A 33 -8.38 4.24 -4.00
CA LEU A 33 -7.53 4.88 -5.01
C LEU A 33 -8.38 5.36 -6.18
N HIS A 34 -8.38 6.65 -6.42
CA HIS A 34 -8.89 7.27 -7.64
C HIS A 34 -7.74 7.53 -8.60
N ARG A 35 -7.95 7.27 -9.91
CA ARG A 35 -6.94 7.50 -10.93
C ARG A 35 -6.73 8.98 -11.27
N GLU A 36 -7.66 9.81 -10.88
CA GLU A 36 -7.65 11.27 -10.98
C GLU A 36 -8.01 11.87 -9.60
N PRO A 37 -7.55 13.08 -9.27
CA PRO A 37 -6.65 13.96 -10.01
C PRO A 37 -5.18 13.56 -9.92
N GLY A 38 -4.37 14.12 -10.81
CA GLY A 38 -2.91 13.94 -10.82
C GLY A 38 -2.44 12.74 -11.65
N GLU A 39 -1.14 12.71 -11.94
CA GLU A 39 -0.53 11.63 -12.76
C GLU A 39 -0.47 10.28 -12.02
N LEU A 40 -0.41 10.32 -10.69
CA LEU A 40 -0.32 9.15 -9.82
C LEU A 40 -1.65 8.82 -9.13
N GLY A 41 -2.70 9.65 -9.35
CA GLY A 41 -3.99 9.50 -8.72
C GLY A 41 -4.07 10.13 -7.32
N ALA A 42 -5.15 9.82 -6.63
CA ALA A 42 -5.43 10.31 -5.28
C ALA A 42 -5.96 9.18 -4.37
N LEU A 43 -5.62 9.25 -3.11
CA LEU A 43 -6.14 8.37 -2.06
C LEU A 43 -7.25 9.10 -1.32
N ILE A 44 -8.44 8.50 -1.30
CA ILE A 44 -9.57 8.97 -0.51
C ILE A 44 -9.74 8.06 0.70
N ALA A 45 -9.86 8.68 1.87
CA ALA A 45 -10.04 7.94 3.13
C ALA A 45 -10.75 8.81 4.17
N HIS A 46 -11.00 8.23 5.34
CA HIS A 46 -11.43 9.00 6.51
C HIS A 46 -10.77 8.47 7.78
N THR A 47 -10.59 9.34 8.75
CA THR A 47 -10.17 8.97 10.11
C THR A 47 -11.30 9.27 11.09
N PRO A 48 -11.30 8.64 12.28
CA PRO A 48 -12.09 9.17 13.39
C PRO A 48 -11.67 10.62 13.66
N ARG A 49 -12.60 11.52 13.78
CA ARG A 49 -12.30 12.95 14.09
C ARG A 49 -11.58 13.10 15.43
N ALA A 50 -11.82 12.16 16.34
CA ALA A 50 -11.18 12.12 17.65
C ALA A 50 -9.67 11.84 17.60
N ASP A 51 -9.13 11.22 16.53
CA ASP A 51 -7.71 10.86 16.41
C ASP A 51 -6.77 12.07 16.32
N GLY A 52 -7.32 13.25 16.05
CA GLY A 52 -6.55 14.49 16.00
C GLY A 52 -5.62 14.64 14.79
N ILE A 53 -5.31 13.56 14.06
CA ILE A 53 -4.50 13.61 12.82
C ILE A 53 -5.21 14.47 11.75
N SER A 54 -6.54 14.48 11.76
CA SER A 54 -7.37 15.27 10.87
C SER A 54 -7.16 16.79 10.94
N ARG A 55 -6.57 17.30 12.05
CA ARG A 55 -6.20 18.71 12.18
C ARG A 55 -5.14 19.15 11.18
N ARG A 56 -4.48 18.21 10.53
CA ARG A 56 -3.42 18.42 9.54
C ARG A 56 -3.86 18.11 8.12
N PHE A 57 -5.17 17.97 7.87
CA PHE A 57 -5.72 17.85 6.53
C PHE A 57 -5.92 19.23 5.91
N ASP A 58 -4.84 20.01 5.90
CA ASP A 58 -4.79 21.43 5.53
C ASP A 58 -4.33 21.65 4.08
N GLY A 59 -3.86 20.60 3.41
CA GLY A 59 -3.29 20.67 2.06
C GLY A 59 -1.85 21.22 2.03
N GLU A 60 -1.21 21.40 3.18
CA GLU A 60 0.16 21.92 3.31
C GLU A 60 1.09 20.91 3.96
N THR A 61 0.60 20.18 4.95
CA THR A 61 1.36 19.16 5.69
C THR A 61 1.54 17.91 4.85
N GLU A 62 2.80 17.58 4.48
CA GLU A 62 3.10 16.31 3.80
C GLU A 62 2.86 15.13 4.73
N MET A 63 2.19 14.11 4.21
CA MET A 63 1.95 12.84 4.89
C MET A 63 2.42 11.67 4.05
N LEU A 64 2.67 10.55 4.73
CA LEU A 64 3.06 9.28 4.13
C LEU A 64 1.94 8.26 4.37
N VAL A 65 1.53 7.57 3.31
CA VAL A 65 0.73 6.35 3.41
C VAL A 65 1.62 5.17 3.06
N VAL A 66 1.68 4.19 3.96
CA VAL A 66 2.45 2.95 3.79
C VAL A 66 1.48 1.80 3.54
N PHE A 67 1.63 1.15 2.39
CA PHE A 67 0.97 -0.11 2.09
C PHE A 67 2.01 -1.22 2.16
N THR A 68 1.77 -2.19 3.02
CA THR A 68 2.64 -3.35 3.19
C THR A 68 2.01 -4.55 2.51
N GLY A 69 2.75 -5.14 1.57
CA GLY A 69 2.37 -6.39 0.91
C GLY A 69 2.91 -7.63 1.63
N PRO A 70 3.03 -8.74 0.90
CA PRO A 70 3.57 -9.96 1.48
C PRO A 70 5.01 -9.76 1.93
N VAL A 71 5.39 -10.47 3.02
CA VAL A 71 6.72 -10.49 3.60
C VAL A 71 7.08 -11.90 4.01
N ALA A 72 8.26 -12.38 3.65
CA ALA A 72 8.72 -13.72 3.98
C ALA A 72 10.19 -13.72 4.41
N TYR A 73 10.50 -14.45 5.47
CA TYR A 73 11.86 -14.74 5.87
C TYR A 73 12.48 -15.75 4.90
N VAL A 74 13.71 -15.46 4.45
CA VAL A 74 14.50 -16.32 3.58
C VAL A 74 15.64 -16.90 4.40
N SER A 75 15.66 -18.23 4.53
CA SER A 75 16.70 -18.94 5.26
C SER A 75 18.00 -18.98 4.49
N ALA A 76 19.12 -18.82 5.18
CA ALA A 76 20.45 -19.01 4.62
C ALA A 76 20.70 -20.46 4.20
N THR A 77 19.94 -21.42 4.75
CA THR A 77 20.08 -22.85 4.41
C THR A 77 19.50 -23.22 3.06
N TRP A 78 18.79 -22.31 2.41
CA TRP A 78 18.23 -22.53 1.07
C TRP A 78 19.20 -22.15 -0.05
N TYR A 79 20.27 -21.42 0.26
CA TYR A 79 21.28 -21.05 -0.73
C TYR A 79 22.27 -22.21 -0.98
N GLU A 80 22.69 -22.37 -2.22
CA GLU A 80 23.80 -23.26 -2.58
C GLU A 80 25.13 -22.66 -2.12
N GLU A 81 25.29 -21.34 -2.32
CA GLU A 81 26.49 -20.63 -1.88
C GLU A 81 26.27 -20.05 -0.47
N PRO A 82 27.36 -20.00 0.35
CA PRO A 82 27.24 -19.40 1.69
C PRO A 82 26.68 -17.99 1.66
N GLY A 83 25.63 -17.76 2.45
CA GLY A 83 24.94 -16.47 2.49
C GLY A 83 24.34 -16.17 3.85
N LEU A 84 23.82 -14.96 4.00
CA LEU A 84 23.09 -14.55 5.19
C LEU A 84 21.58 -14.65 4.97
N PRO A 85 20.82 -14.96 6.02
CA PRO A 85 19.37 -14.92 5.96
C PRO A 85 18.89 -13.48 5.72
N THR A 86 17.70 -13.35 5.15
CA THR A 86 17.10 -12.05 4.87
C THR A 86 15.59 -12.13 4.88
N TYR A 87 14.93 -11.00 4.56
CA TYR A 87 13.51 -10.95 4.24
C TYR A 87 13.33 -10.54 2.78
N ASN A 88 12.40 -11.21 2.09
CA ASN A 88 11.80 -10.72 0.87
C ASN A 88 10.47 -10.05 1.23
N PHE A 89 10.15 -8.93 0.57
CA PHE A 89 8.94 -8.17 0.86
C PHE A 89 8.58 -7.22 -0.28
N VAL A 90 7.33 -6.79 -0.25
CA VAL A 90 6.81 -5.71 -1.09
C VAL A 90 6.23 -4.62 -0.18
N ALA A 91 6.52 -3.37 -0.49
CA ALA A 91 5.91 -2.22 0.17
C ALA A 91 5.76 -1.06 -0.83
N VAL A 92 4.73 -0.26 -0.63
CA VAL A 92 4.50 0.98 -1.40
C VAL A 92 4.33 2.14 -0.43
N HIS A 93 5.03 3.22 -0.71
CA HIS A 93 4.97 4.48 0.03
C HIS A 93 4.39 5.55 -0.89
N ALA A 94 3.23 6.08 -0.54
CA ALA A 94 2.59 7.18 -1.22
C ALA A 94 2.70 8.45 -0.36
N TYR A 95 3.17 9.53 -0.95
CA TYR A 95 3.36 10.82 -0.28
C TYR A 95 2.48 11.87 -0.94
N GLY A 96 1.91 12.74 -0.14
CA GLY A 96 1.08 13.85 -0.60
C GLY A 96 0.60 14.70 0.56
N ARG A 97 -0.18 15.73 0.24
CA ARG A 97 -0.72 16.68 1.21
C ARG A 97 -2.24 16.54 1.29
N PRO A 98 -2.75 15.88 2.36
CA PRO A 98 -4.17 15.64 2.47
C PRO A 98 -4.96 16.95 2.65
N ARG A 99 -6.11 17.01 1.98
CA ARG A 99 -7.11 18.07 2.14
C ARG A 99 -8.38 17.50 2.71
N ALA A 100 -8.92 18.15 3.73
CA ALA A 100 -10.21 17.77 4.28
C ALA A 100 -11.32 17.85 3.21
N ILE A 101 -12.22 16.88 3.24
CA ILE A 101 -13.46 16.89 2.47
C ILE A 101 -14.56 17.40 3.38
N ASP A 102 -14.95 18.67 3.18
CA ASP A 102 -15.97 19.33 3.99
C ASP A 102 -17.39 19.14 3.44
N SER A 103 -17.52 18.73 2.19
CA SER A 103 -18.82 18.46 1.57
C SER A 103 -19.43 17.18 2.14
N ARG A 104 -20.62 17.29 2.73
CA ARG A 104 -21.42 16.16 3.20
C ARG A 104 -21.71 15.17 2.06
N GLU A 105 -21.98 15.67 0.87
CA GLU A 105 -22.28 14.85 -0.31
C GLU A 105 -21.04 14.00 -0.70
N GLN A 106 -19.86 14.61 -0.76
CA GLN A 106 -18.60 13.90 -1.06
C GLN A 106 -18.23 12.90 0.04
N ALA A 107 -18.42 13.26 1.31
CA ALA A 107 -18.19 12.34 2.43
C ALA A 107 -19.09 11.10 2.34
N LEU A 108 -20.36 11.29 1.99
CA LEU A 108 -21.32 10.21 1.82
C LEU A 108 -20.99 9.36 0.58
N ALA A 109 -20.57 9.99 -0.53
CA ALA A 109 -20.13 9.27 -1.73
C ALA A 109 -18.92 8.39 -1.44
N HIS A 110 -17.93 8.89 -0.70
CA HIS A 110 -16.77 8.10 -0.26
C HIS A 110 -17.17 6.90 0.61
N LEU A 111 -18.08 7.09 1.57
CA LEU A 111 -18.55 5.98 2.40
C LEU A 111 -19.29 4.92 1.58
N ARG A 112 -20.12 5.31 0.62
CA ARG A 112 -20.78 4.37 -0.31
C ARG A 112 -19.77 3.57 -1.11
N GLU A 113 -18.83 4.26 -1.75
CA GLU A 113 -17.80 3.64 -2.55
C GLU A 113 -16.96 2.64 -1.75
N LEU A 114 -16.53 3.02 -0.53
CA LEU A 114 -15.75 2.16 0.34
C LEU A 114 -16.53 0.90 0.74
N VAL A 115 -17.81 1.04 1.09
CA VAL A 115 -18.71 -0.07 1.42
C VAL A 115 -18.90 -0.97 0.20
N ASP A 116 -19.27 -0.39 -0.95
CA ASP A 116 -19.56 -1.14 -2.17
C ASP A 116 -18.35 -1.98 -2.61
N ILE A 117 -17.14 -1.42 -2.54
CA ILE A 117 -15.91 -2.14 -2.86
C ILE A 117 -15.73 -3.38 -1.97
N HIS A 118 -15.91 -3.23 -0.66
CA HIS A 118 -15.66 -4.32 0.28
C HIS A 118 -16.80 -5.35 0.30
N GLU A 119 -18.05 -4.90 0.27
CA GLU A 119 -19.20 -5.80 0.23
C GLU A 119 -19.26 -6.60 -1.07
N HIS A 120 -18.98 -5.96 -2.21
CA HIS A 120 -18.91 -6.67 -3.49
C HIS A 120 -17.79 -7.73 -3.50
N ALA A 121 -16.60 -7.39 -3.00
CA ALA A 121 -15.49 -8.34 -2.87
C ALA A 121 -15.83 -9.51 -1.94
N ASN A 122 -16.71 -9.29 -0.96
CA ASN A 122 -17.20 -10.32 -0.02
C ASN A 122 -18.40 -11.13 -0.59
N GLY A 123 -18.86 -10.82 -1.80
CA GLY A 123 -20.03 -11.45 -2.42
C GLY A 123 -21.38 -11.04 -1.79
N SER A 124 -21.39 -9.93 -1.06
CA SER A 124 -22.58 -9.37 -0.41
C SER A 124 -23.27 -8.35 -1.33
N ALA A 125 -24.59 -8.28 -1.23
CA ALA A 125 -25.38 -7.23 -1.87
C ALA A 125 -25.73 -6.09 -0.90
N TRP A 126 -25.20 -6.11 0.32
CA TRP A 126 -25.45 -5.05 1.29
C TRP A 126 -24.84 -3.73 0.83
N SER A 127 -25.57 -2.65 1.01
CA SER A 127 -25.15 -1.29 0.65
C SER A 127 -25.35 -0.33 1.81
N LEU A 128 -24.77 0.86 1.72
CA LEU A 128 -24.97 1.89 2.76
C LEU A 128 -26.43 2.30 2.93
N ASP A 129 -27.26 2.11 1.91
CA ASP A 129 -28.71 2.42 1.96
C ASP A 129 -29.51 1.38 2.78
N ASP A 130 -28.93 0.21 3.05
CA ASP A 130 -29.53 -0.80 3.94
C ASP A 130 -29.27 -0.50 5.43
N ALA A 131 -28.46 0.52 5.72
CA ALA A 131 -28.20 0.94 7.10
C ALA A 131 -29.47 1.47 7.76
N PRO A 132 -29.67 1.28 9.08
CA PRO A 132 -30.83 1.81 9.80
C PRO A 132 -30.98 3.32 9.58
N ALA A 133 -32.22 3.76 9.47
CA ALA A 133 -32.54 5.18 9.22
C ALA A 133 -31.85 6.09 10.26
N GLY A 134 -31.18 7.14 9.79
CA GLY A 134 -30.46 8.11 10.60
C GLY A 134 -29.09 7.65 11.11
N TYR A 135 -28.69 6.37 10.91
CA TYR A 135 -27.40 5.86 11.41
C TYR A 135 -26.21 6.54 10.72
N VAL A 136 -26.28 6.67 9.40
CA VAL A 136 -25.24 7.34 8.61
C VAL A 136 -25.15 8.82 8.97
N ASP A 137 -26.27 9.49 9.15
CA ASP A 137 -26.31 10.91 9.56
C ASP A 137 -25.71 11.13 10.94
N ALA A 138 -25.90 10.17 11.86
CA ALA A 138 -25.29 10.22 13.17
C ALA A 138 -23.78 9.97 13.13
N LEU A 139 -23.29 9.16 12.17
CA LEU A 139 -21.87 8.83 12.01
C LEU A 139 -21.05 9.96 11.39
N LEU A 140 -21.58 10.63 10.35
CA LEU A 140 -20.85 11.62 9.56
C LEU A 140 -20.12 12.70 10.39
N PRO A 141 -20.69 13.28 11.48
CA PRO A 141 -19.98 14.25 12.30
C PRO A 141 -18.74 13.69 13.02
N HIS A 142 -18.64 12.37 13.18
CA HIS A 142 -17.57 11.71 13.93
C HIS A 142 -16.40 11.28 13.06
N ILE A 143 -16.50 11.39 11.74
CA ILE A 143 -15.43 11.09 10.81
C ILE A 143 -14.85 12.37 10.20
N ALA A 144 -13.61 12.29 9.74
CA ALA A 144 -12.89 13.32 9.03
C ALA A 144 -12.42 12.76 7.68
N PRO A 145 -13.24 12.83 6.63
CA PRO A 145 -12.83 12.38 5.31
C PRO A 145 -11.82 13.37 4.70
N PHE A 146 -10.93 12.83 3.86
CA PHE A 146 -9.90 13.60 3.18
C PHE A 146 -9.53 12.99 1.84
N GLU A 147 -8.96 13.82 0.98
CA GLU A 147 -8.30 13.45 -0.26
C GLU A 147 -6.80 13.73 -0.14
N LEU A 148 -5.97 12.77 -0.53
CA LEU A 148 -4.52 12.91 -0.65
C LEU A 148 -4.13 12.66 -2.11
N VAL A 149 -3.91 13.75 -2.87
CA VAL A 149 -3.33 13.64 -4.22
C VAL A 149 -1.91 13.13 -4.07
N ILE A 150 -1.57 12.03 -4.77
CA ILE A 150 -0.24 11.42 -4.69
C ILE A 150 0.74 12.27 -5.47
N GLU A 151 1.67 12.90 -4.76
CA GLU A 151 2.73 13.73 -5.33
C GLU A 151 3.99 12.91 -5.64
N ARG A 152 4.23 11.84 -4.85
CA ARG A 152 5.37 10.94 -5.00
C ARG A 152 4.98 9.52 -4.57
N LEU A 153 5.44 8.54 -5.35
CA LEU A 153 5.19 7.12 -5.10
C LEU A 153 6.52 6.36 -5.14
N GLU A 154 6.78 5.59 -4.09
CA GLU A 154 7.96 4.73 -3.98
C GLU A 154 7.53 3.28 -3.77
N GLY A 155 7.96 2.38 -4.65
CA GLY A 155 7.78 0.94 -4.52
C GLY A 155 9.07 0.25 -4.10
N LYS A 156 8.99 -0.67 -3.14
CA LYS A 156 10.11 -1.53 -2.74
C LYS A 156 9.73 -2.97 -2.96
N LEU A 157 10.42 -3.62 -3.90
CA LEU A 157 10.31 -5.04 -4.15
C LEU A 157 11.67 -5.66 -3.88
N LYS A 158 11.78 -6.36 -2.78
CA LYS A 158 12.96 -7.15 -2.45
C LYS A 158 12.60 -8.62 -2.60
N LEU A 159 13.07 -9.22 -3.68
CA LEU A 159 12.70 -10.56 -4.14
C LEU A 159 13.94 -11.41 -4.48
N SER A 160 15.05 -11.20 -3.77
CA SER A 160 16.33 -11.89 -4.01
C SER A 160 16.92 -11.65 -5.41
N GLN A 161 16.66 -10.48 -6.02
CA GLN A 161 17.10 -10.14 -7.39
C GLN A 161 18.63 -10.17 -7.56
N ASN A 162 19.38 -9.97 -6.48
CA ASN A 162 20.83 -10.00 -6.45
C ASN A 162 21.44 -11.42 -6.30
N LYS A 163 20.60 -12.45 -6.26
CA LYS A 163 21.02 -13.85 -6.10
C LYS A 163 21.12 -14.55 -7.45
N SER A 164 21.91 -15.62 -7.50
CA SER A 164 21.98 -16.51 -8.67
C SER A 164 20.61 -17.08 -9.02
N ARG A 165 20.43 -17.54 -10.26
CA ARG A 165 19.18 -18.21 -10.67
C ARG A 165 18.90 -19.43 -9.81
N ASN A 166 19.94 -20.24 -9.51
CA ASN A 166 19.81 -21.42 -8.66
C ASN A 166 19.37 -21.06 -7.26
N ASP A 167 20.03 -20.10 -6.61
CA ASP A 167 19.63 -19.64 -5.28
C ASP A 167 18.19 -19.12 -5.25
N ARG A 168 17.77 -18.36 -6.29
CA ARG A 168 16.38 -17.89 -6.39
C ARG A 168 15.39 -19.05 -6.47
N ASN A 169 15.68 -20.06 -7.29
CA ASN A 169 14.84 -21.25 -7.41
C ASN A 169 14.74 -22.02 -6.08
N GLU A 170 15.85 -22.16 -5.36
CA GLU A 170 15.86 -22.80 -4.05
C GLU A 170 15.09 -22.00 -2.99
N VAL A 171 15.17 -20.67 -3.02
CA VAL A 171 14.33 -19.81 -2.17
C VAL A 171 12.84 -20.01 -2.48
N ILE A 172 12.44 -19.99 -3.76
CA ILE A 172 11.05 -20.24 -4.18
C ILE A 172 10.59 -21.62 -3.71
N ARG A 173 11.42 -22.65 -3.88
CA ARG A 173 11.11 -24.00 -3.39
C ARG A 173 10.91 -24.02 -1.88
N GLY A 174 11.83 -23.44 -1.10
CA GLY A 174 11.76 -23.39 0.35
C GLY A 174 10.55 -22.63 0.87
N LEU A 175 10.17 -21.51 0.22
CA LEU A 175 8.96 -20.76 0.54
C LEU A 175 7.70 -21.61 0.30
N ARG A 176 7.62 -22.32 -0.83
CA ARG A 176 6.48 -23.19 -1.16
C ARG A 176 6.38 -24.39 -0.22
N GLU A 177 7.51 -25.00 0.17
CA GLU A 177 7.54 -26.09 1.13
C GLU A 177 7.10 -25.66 2.53
N ARG A 178 7.47 -24.45 2.97
CA ARG A 178 7.00 -23.87 4.24
C ARG A 178 5.52 -23.51 4.21
N GLY A 179 5.03 -22.96 3.11
CA GLY A 179 3.62 -22.91 2.74
C GLY A 179 2.73 -21.93 3.50
N HIS A 180 3.27 -20.92 4.19
CA HIS A 180 2.43 -19.87 4.75
C HIS A 180 1.90 -18.95 3.64
N ASP A 181 0.77 -18.27 3.85
CA ASP A 181 0.15 -17.42 2.82
C ASP A 181 1.12 -16.37 2.25
N HIS A 182 1.85 -15.68 3.10
CA HIS A 182 2.86 -14.71 2.67
C HIS A 182 4.03 -15.35 1.93
N ASP A 183 4.43 -16.58 2.28
CA ASP A 183 5.49 -17.32 1.59
C ASP A 183 5.07 -17.65 0.17
N LEU A 184 3.85 -18.15 0.00
CA LEU A 184 3.29 -18.49 -1.31
C LEU A 184 3.16 -17.24 -2.18
N ALA A 185 2.71 -16.12 -1.62
CA ALA A 185 2.62 -14.86 -2.33
C ALA A 185 4.00 -14.32 -2.77
N ILE A 186 5.02 -14.37 -1.90
CA ILE A 186 6.39 -13.99 -2.27
C ILE A 186 6.96 -14.94 -3.32
N ALA A 187 6.73 -16.26 -3.22
CA ALA A 187 7.19 -17.24 -4.20
C ALA A 187 6.58 -16.96 -5.59
N ALA A 188 5.29 -16.64 -5.66
CA ALA A 188 4.62 -16.26 -6.91
C ALA A 188 5.23 -14.99 -7.53
N LEU A 189 5.43 -13.94 -6.72
CA LEU A 189 6.08 -12.72 -7.18
C LEU A 189 7.51 -12.96 -7.66
N MET A 190 8.26 -13.84 -7.01
CA MET A 190 9.63 -14.18 -7.45
C MET A 190 9.63 -14.90 -8.80
N ASP A 191 8.64 -15.77 -9.08
CA ASP A 191 8.48 -16.42 -10.39
C ASP A 191 8.17 -15.39 -11.49
N ASP A 192 7.20 -14.51 -11.25
CA ASP A 192 6.79 -13.49 -12.21
C ASP A 192 7.96 -12.55 -12.57
N PHE A 193 8.76 -12.16 -11.57
CA PHE A 193 9.95 -11.33 -11.77
C PHE A 193 11.10 -12.07 -12.45
N ALA A 194 11.28 -13.37 -12.19
CA ALA A 194 12.28 -14.18 -12.88
C ALA A 194 11.98 -14.29 -14.37
N TYR A 195 10.71 -14.48 -14.73
CA TYR A 195 10.28 -14.57 -16.13
C TYR A 195 10.52 -13.25 -16.89
N ALA A 196 10.17 -12.12 -16.28
CA ALA A 196 10.39 -10.80 -16.88
C ALA A 196 11.88 -10.46 -17.08
N SER A 197 12.79 -10.97 -16.23
CA SER A 197 14.23 -10.75 -16.34
C SER A 197 14.90 -11.55 -17.46
N ASP A 198 14.37 -12.75 -17.74
CA ASP A 198 14.92 -13.64 -18.77
C ASP A 198 14.55 -13.19 -20.20
N GLU A 199 13.47 -12.40 -20.36
CA GLU A 199 13.05 -11.84 -21.65
C GLU A 199 13.76 -10.53 -22.03
N GLY A 200 14.74 -10.06 -21.24
CA GLY A 200 15.51 -8.86 -21.53
C GLY A 200 14.73 -7.55 -21.39
N SER A 201 13.54 -7.58 -20.86
CA SER A 201 12.80 -6.37 -20.47
C SER A 201 13.43 -5.75 -19.23
N PRO A 202 13.70 -4.44 -19.20
CA PRO A 202 14.18 -3.79 -17.99
C PRO A 202 13.11 -3.96 -16.91
N ILE A 203 13.44 -4.72 -15.87
CA ILE A 203 12.52 -5.15 -14.82
C ILE A 203 11.98 -3.99 -13.99
N LEU A 204 12.64 -2.86 -14.03
CA LEU A 204 12.16 -1.57 -13.51
C LEU A 204 12.81 -0.48 -14.36
N PRO A 205 12.07 0.55 -14.82
CA PRO A 205 12.74 1.82 -15.07
C PRO A 205 13.45 2.18 -13.76
N GLU A 206 14.69 2.64 -13.85
CA GLU A 206 15.38 3.24 -12.71
C GLU A 206 14.39 4.16 -12.01
N LEU A 207 13.79 3.67 -10.91
CA LEU A 207 13.21 4.55 -9.94
C LEU A 207 14.40 5.39 -9.49
N SER A 208 14.45 6.63 -9.94
CA SER A 208 15.40 7.61 -9.47
C SER A 208 15.25 7.65 -7.97
N ILE A 209 16.07 6.86 -7.27
CA ILE A 209 16.21 7.02 -5.83
C ILE A 209 16.89 8.37 -5.72
N PRO A 210 16.21 9.42 -5.23
CA PRO A 210 16.90 10.66 -4.95
C PRO A 210 18.08 10.30 -4.07
N ALA A 211 19.25 10.87 -4.35
CA ALA A 211 20.47 10.63 -3.58
C ALA A 211 20.09 10.72 -2.09
N SER A 212 20.47 9.70 -1.32
CA SER A 212 20.19 9.64 0.12
C SER A 212 20.45 11.01 0.76
N PRO A 213 19.50 11.62 1.46
CA PRO A 213 19.74 12.88 2.14
C PRO A 213 20.71 12.73 3.32
N TYR A 214 21.15 11.50 3.60
CA TYR A 214 22.10 11.20 4.66
C TYR A 214 23.52 11.09 4.07
N PRO A 215 24.52 11.79 4.63
CA PRO A 215 25.91 11.64 4.22
C PRO A 215 26.38 10.20 4.46
N PRO A 216 27.30 9.67 3.65
CA PRO A 216 27.92 8.37 3.88
C PRO A 216 28.63 8.42 5.25
N ARG A 217 28.45 7.37 6.03
CA ARG A 217 29.16 7.19 7.32
C ARG A 217 30.61 6.86 7.08
#